data_8df66f901687b4ee70a5ea1044e1af79
#
_entry.id   8df66f901687b4ee70a5ea1044e1af79
#
_cell.length_a   1.000
_cell.length_b   1.000
_cell.length_c   1.000
_cell.angle_alpha   90.00
_cell.angle_beta   90.00
_cell.angle_gamma   90.00
#
_symmetry.space_group_name_H-M   'P 1'
#
loop_
_entity.id
_entity.type
_entity.pdbx_description
1 polymer ?
#
loop_
_entity_poly.entity_id
_entity_poly.type
_entity_poly.pdbx_seq_one_letter_code
_entity_poly.pdbx_strand_id
1 'polypeptide(L)'
;VYLTLLASTYAIQNFFVFDTAMTLWLLCAVLAAALAYTHAQNPAHKEIPSTLGFRTPKLFSYGIAGTILLLLYPVAIQPLRANLLLAEGYTYHVTDVNRAIAAFQQGLSLHTYADLEYGYQAYSMYTDHQQTMLSGEQRVAAYHYALNTLESNFKRYPYDARTATYL
;
A
#
# COMPACT_ATOMS: atom_id res chain seq x y z
N VAL A 1 -12.97 3.88 28.76
CA VAL A 1 -12.09 5.06 28.75
C VAL A 1 -10.95 4.88 27.76
N TYR A 2 -10.11 3.81 27.84
CA TYR A 2 -8.97 3.64 26.94
C TYR A 2 -9.36 3.45 25.48
N LEU A 3 -10.45 2.73 25.19
CA LEU A 3 -10.93 2.48 23.83
C LEU A 3 -11.45 3.75 23.15
N THR A 4 -12.15 4.61 23.91
CA THR A 4 -12.60 5.93 23.43
C THR A 4 -11.43 6.86 23.14
N LEU A 5 -10.38 6.82 23.98
CA LEU A 5 -9.18 7.62 23.79
C LEU A 5 -8.43 7.18 22.52
N LEU A 6 -8.27 5.85 22.33
CA LEU A 6 -7.65 5.27 21.14
C LEU A 6 -8.42 5.65 19.87
N ALA A 7 -9.75 5.51 19.87
CA ALA A 7 -10.60 5.86 18.74
C ALA A 7 -10.55 7.35 18.42
N SER A 8 -10.52 8.21 19.46
CA SER A 8 -10.41 9.66 19.28
C SER A 8 -9.06 10.07 18.72
N THR A 9 -7.97 9.49 19.24
CA THR A 9 -6.62 9.75 18.74
C THR A 9 -6.50 9.33 17.28
N TYR A 10 -7.03 8.16 16.93
CA TYR A 10 -7.05 7.66 15.56
C TYR A 10 -7.87 8.58 14.64
N ALA A 11 -9.05 9.03 15.06
CA ALA A 11 -9.88 9.95 14.29
C ALA A 11 -9.19 11.30 14.05
N ILE A 12 -8.50 11.83 15.06
CA ILE A 12 -7.70 13.06 14.95
C ILE A 12 -6.53 12.86 13.98
N GLN A 13 -5.83 11.75 14.10
CA GLN A 13 -4.71 11.44 13.22
C GLN A 13 -5.16 11.30 11.76
N ASN A 14 -6.31 10.68 11.49
CA ASN A 14 -6.88 10.55 10.16
C ASN A 14 -7.33 11.87 9.54
N PHE A 15 -7.63 12.86 10.36
CA PHE A 15 -7.98 14.19 9.86
C PHE A 15 -6.78 14.94 9.27
N PHE A 16 -5.57 14.61 9.72
CA PHE A 16 -4.33 15.30 9.34
C PHE A 16 -3.37 14.45 8.49
N VAL A 17 -3.51 13.14 8.48
CA VAL A 17 -2.62 12.22 7.78
C VAL A 17 -3.46 11.25 6.94
N PHE A 18 -3.17 11.16 5.65
CA PHE A 18 -3.83 10.19 4.77
C PHE A 18 -3.63 8.77 5.31
N ASP A 19 -4.75 8.14 5.64
CA ASP A 19 -4.74 6.79 6.19
C ASP A 19 -4.31 5.79 5.12
N THR A 20 -3.34 4.97 5.46
CA THR A 20 -3.01 3.83 4.61
C THR A 20 -4.00 2.70 4.92
N ALA A 21 -4.37 1.91 3.93
CA ALA A 21 -5.22 0.74 4.13
C ALA A 21 -4.73 -0.17 5.27
N MET A 22 -3.41 -0.20 5.52
CA MET A 22 -2.76 -0.94 6.59
C MET A 22 -3.15 -0.45 7.99
N THR A 23 -3.19 0.88 8.21
CA THR A 23 -3.56 1.44 9.52
C THR A 23 -5.03 1.20 9.83
N LEU A 24 -5.90 1.26 8.83
CA LEU A 24 -7.32 0.92 8.98
C LEU A 24 -7.51 -0.56 9.37
N TRP A 25 -6.82 -1.48 8.70
CA TRP A 25 -6.86 -2.90 9.02
C TRP A 25 -6.35 -3.20 10.42
N LEU A 26 -5.24 -2.56 10.82
CA LEU A 26 -4.70 -2.71 12.17
C LEU A 26 -5.71 -2.23 13.23
N LEU A 27 -6.37 -1.09 13.00
CA LEU A 27 -7.42 -0.59 13.88
C LEU A 27 -8.57 -1.60 14.00
N CYS A 28 -9.07 -2.10 12.86
CA CYS A 28 -10.13 -3.10 12.86
C CYS A 28 -9.73 -4.37 13.63
N ALA A 29 -8.49 -4.85 13.47
CA ALA A 29 -7.97 -6.01 14.20
C ALA A 29 -7.88 -5.75 15.70
N VAL A 30 -7.39 -4.58 16.11
CA VAL A 30 -7.31 -4.19 17.53
C VAL A 30 -8.70 -4.06 18.15
N LEU A 31 -9.65 -3.45 17.46
CA LEU A 31 -11.04 -3.32 17.92
C LEU A 31 -11.72 -4.70 18.05
N ALA A 32 -11.51 -5.59 17.07
CA ALA A 32 -12.05 -6.95 17.13
C ALA A 32 -11.45 -7.74 18.29
N ALA A 33 -10.13 -7.66 18.52
CA ALA A 33 -9.46 -8.28 19.66
C ALA A 33 -9.95 -7.74 21.00
N ALA A 34 -10.13 -6.42 21.11
CA ALA A 34 -10.65 -5.76 22.31
C ALA A 34 -12.10 -6.18 22.60
N LEU A 35 -12.95 -6.28 21.58
CA LEU A 35 -14.32 -6.76 21.73
C LEU A 35 -14.35 -8.24 22.14
N ALA A 36 -13.53 -9.10 21.54
CA ALA A 36 -13.40 -10.50 21.92
C ALA A 36 -12.93 -10.65 23.37
N TYR A 37 -11.96 -9.85 23.81
CA TYR A 37 -11.44 -9.84 25.16
C TYR A 37 -12.50 -9.40 26.19
N THR A 38 -13.22 -8.30 25.92
CA THR A 38 -14.29 -7.82 26.81
C THR A 38 -15.43 -8.83 26.90
N HIS A 39 -15.75 -9.49 25.79
CA HIS A 39 -16.78 -10.53 25.76
C HIS A 39 -16.36 -11.78 26.55
N ALA A 40 -15.10 -12.17 26.47
CA ALA A 40 -14.57 -13.30 27.22
C ALA A 40 -14.50 -13.06 28.74
N GLN A 41 -14.34 -11.80 29.18
CA GLN A 41 -14.25 -11.45 30.60
C GLN A 41 -15.60 -11.23 31.28
N ASN A 42 -16.70 -11.11 30.54
CA ASN A 42 -18.01 -10.80 31.12
C ASN A 42 -18.94 -12.03 31.11
N PRO A 43 -18.90 -12.87 32.17
CA PRO A 43 -19.72 -14.10 32.23
C PRO A 43 -21.22 -13.81 32.22
N ALA A 44 -21.65 -12.60 32.59
CA ALA A 44 -23.05 -12.19 32.57
C ALA A 44 -23.63 -12.06 31.15
N HIS A 45 -22.79 -11.94 30.13
CA HIS A 45 -23.20 -11.93 28.72
C HIS A 45 -23.42 -13.30 28.10
N LYS A 46 -23.18 -14.40 28.86
CA LYS A 46 -23.47 -15.75 28.38
C LYS A 46 -24.96 -16.04 28.19
N GLU A 47 -25.83 -15.18 28.72
CA GLU A 47 -27.29 -15.33 28.67
C GLU A 47 -28.01 -14.24 27.90
N ILE A 48 -27.40 -13.61 26.91
CA ILE A 48 -28.21 -12.90 25.92
C ILE A 48 -28.97 -13.98 25.18
N PRO A 49 -30.30 -14.13 25.44
CA PRO A 49 -31.07 -15.05 24.65
C PRO A 49 -30.86 -14.69 23.20
N SER A 50 -30.37 -15.62 22.42
CA SER A 50 -30.19 -15.47 20.97
C SER A 50 -31.58 -15.39 20.31
N THR A 51 -32.34 -14.34 20.63
CA THR A 51 -33.63 -14.02 20.02
C THR A 51 -33.51 -13.66 18.55
N LEU A 52 -32.30 -13.35 18.08
CA LEU A 52 -31.93 -13.43 16.69
C LEU A 52 -31.19 -14.74 16.46
N GLY A 53 -31.93 -15.81 16.25
CA GLY A 53 -31.47 -17.17 15.95
C GLY A 53 -30.75 -17.29 14.59
N PHE A 54 -29.89 -16.33 14.25
CA PHE A 54 -28.93 -16.49 13.18
C PHE A 54 -27.79 -17.40 13.67
N ARG A 55 -28.10 -18.70 13.75
CA ARG A 55 -27.05 -19.71 13.62
C ARG A 55 -26.50 -19.58 12.22
N THR A 56 -25.52 -18.67 12.06
CA THR A 56 -24.77 -18.60 10.80
C THR A 56 -24.21 -20.01 10.54
N PRO A 57 -24.61 -20.66 9.47
CA PRO A 57 -24.11 -21.99 9.17
C PRO A 57 -22.58 -21.88 9.11
N LYS A 58 -21.86 -22.84 9.70
CA LYS A 58 -20.38 -22.85 9.73
C LYS A 58 -19.80 -22.64 8.33
N LEU A 59 -20.48 -23.16 7.31
CA LEU A 59 -20.13 -22.96 5.90
C LEU A 59 -20.10 -21.47 5.49
N PHE A 60 -21.03 -20.67 5.99
CA PHE A 60 -21.07 -19.21 5.71
C PHE A 60 -19.88 -18.49 6.35
N SER A 61 -19.51 -18.87 7.58
CA SER A 61 -18.33 -18.31 8.26
C SER A 61 -17.03 -18.66 7.54
N TYR A 62 -16.90 -19.89 7.05
CA TYR A 62 -15.73 -20.29 6.23
C TYR A 62 -15.72 -19.59 4.87
N GLY A 63 -16.89 -19.36 4.27
CA GLY A 63 -17.01 -18.59 3.04
C GLY A 63 -16.52 -17.15 3.20
N ILE A 64 -16.95 -16.47 4.27
CA ILE A 64 -16.48 -15.11 4.58
C ILE A 64 -14.97 -15.10 4.84
N ALA A 65 -14.45 -16.02 5.66
CA ALA A 65 -13.02 -16.11 5.94
C ALA A 65 -12.20 -16.35 4.66
N GLY A 66 -12.64 -17.25 3.79
CA GLY A 66 -12.03 -17.52 2.50
C GLY A 66 -12.03 -16.29 1.58
N THR A 67 -13.15 -15.56 1.53
CA THR A 67 -13.26 -14.32 0.76
C THR A 67 -12.31 -13.24 1.28
N ILE A 68 -12.20 -13.09 2.60
CA ILE A 68 -11.26 -12.13 3.21
C ILE A 68 -9.82 -12.51 2.86
N LEU A 69 -9.45 -13.78 2.95
CA LEU A 69 -8.10 -14.25 2.59
C LEU A 69 -7.79 -14.01 1.10
N LEU A 70 -8.75 -14.25 0.20
CA LEU A 70 -8.58 -13.99 -1.22
C LEU A 70 -8.39 -12.49 -1.51
N LEU A 71 -9.14 -11.62 -0.82
CA LEU A 71 -9.02 -10.18 -0.97
C LEU A 71 -7.73 -9.62 -0.33
N LEU A 72 -7.14 -10.32 0.64
CA LEU A 72 -5.91 -9.88 1.30
C LEU A 72 -4.73 -9.79 0.31
N TYR A 73 -4.71 -10.67 -0.69
CA TYR A 73 -3.64 -10.68 -1.68
C TYR A 73 -3.59 -9.37 -2.51
N PRO A 74 -4.65 -8.97 -3.26
CA PRO A 74 -4.61 -7.76 -4.07
C PRO A 74 -4.59 -6.46 -3.24
N VAL A 75 -5.14 -6.49 -2.01
CA VAL A 75 -5.26 -5.28 -1.19
C VAL A 75 -4.03 -5.02 -0.31
N ALA A 76 -3.35 -6.06 0.16
CA ALA A 76 -2.23 -5.93 1.09
C ALA A 76 -0.91 -6.48 0.53
N ILE A 77 -0.88 -7.72 0.04
CA ILE A 77 0.37 -8.37 -0.35
C ILE A 77 0.93 -7.77 -1.64
N GLN A 78 0.09 -7.54 -2.63
CA GLN A 78 0.51 -7.00 -3.92
C GLN A 78 1.05 -5.56 -3.81
N PRO A 79 0.39 -4.61 -3.12
CA PRO A 79 0.96 -3.30 -2.85
C PRO A 79 2.23 -3.33 -1.99
N LEU A 80 2.31 -4.23 -1.01
CA LEU A 80 3.53 -4.39 -0.22
C LEU A 80 4.71 -4.80 -1.10
N ARG A 81 4.51 -5.77 -2.00
CA ARG A 81 5.55 -6.18 -2.97
C ARG A 81 5.93 -5.02 -3.90
N ALA A 82 4.98 -4.24 -4.38
CA ALA A 82 5.25 -3.05 -5.18
C ALA A 82 6.15 -2.07 -4.41
N ASN A 83 5.80 -1.75 -3.15
CA ASN A 83 6.60 -0.85 -2.34
C ASN A 83 8.02 -1.37 -2.06
N LEU A 84 8.19 -2.69 -1.86
CA LEU A 84 9.52 -3.30 -1.69
C LEU A 84 10.36 -3.18 -2.96
N LEU A 85 9.77 -3.40 -4.14
CA LEU A 85 10.44 -3.24 -5.43
C LEU A 85 10.78 -1.78 -5.72
N LEU A 86 9.92 -0.84 -5.32
CA LEU A 86 10.19 0.59 -5.39
C LEU A 86 11.40 0.96 -4.52
N ALA A 87 11.44 0.47 -3.29
CA ALA A 87 12.56 0.69 -2.36
C ALA A 87 13.86 0.04 -2.88
N GLU A 88 13.78 -1.16 -3.48
CA GLU A 88 14.92 -1.80 -4.11
C GLU A 88 15.45 -0.96 -5.27
N GLY A 89 14.60 -0.53 -6.18
CA GLY A 89 14.96 0.35 -7.29
C GLY A 89 15.63 1.62 -6.82
N TYR A 90 15.06 2.27 -5.81
CA TYR A 90 15.64 3.47 -5.20
C TYR A 90 17.01 3.20 -4.55
N THR A 91 17.21 2.06 -3.93
CA THR A 91 18.50 1.70 -3.31
C THR A 91 19.62 1.56 -4.33
N TYR A 92 19.30 1.02 -5.52
CA TYR A 92 20.30 0.76 -6.56
C TYR A 92 20.45 1.83 -7.63
N HIS A 93 19.62 2.90 -7.61
CA HIS A 93 19.56 3.89 -8.69
C HIS A 93 20.88 4.62 -8.99
N VAL A 94 21.78 4.73 -8.01
CA VAL A 94 23.11 5.38 -8.18
C VAL A 94 24.26 4.39 -8.34
N THR A 95 24.04 3.10 -8.05
CA THR A 95 25.10 2.08 -8.08
C THR A 95 24.90 1.10 -9.24
N ASP A 96 23.66 0.71 -9.54
CA ASP A 96 23.32 -0.24 -10.59
C ASP A 96 21.96 0.14 -11.22
N VAL A 97 22.03 1.05 -12.20
CA VAL A 97 20.84 1.55 -12.90
C VAL A 97 20.03 0.44 -13.56
N ASN A 98 20.69 -0.58 -14.11
CA ASN A 98 19.98 -1.67 -14.77
C ASN A 98 19.14 -2.48 -13.78
N ARG A 99 19.68 -2.73 -12.59
CA ARG A 99 18.95 -3.37 -11.50
C ARG A 99 17.81 -2.51 -10.99
N ALA A 100 18.02 -1.21 -10.84
CA ALA A 100 16.99 -0.27 -10.45
C ALA A 100 15.82 -0.27 -11.45
N ILE A 101 16.12 -0.17 -12.75
CA ILE A 101 15.12 -0.23 -13.82
C ILE A 101 14.36 -1.55 -13.80
N ALA A 102 15.06 -2.68 -13.63
CA ALA A 102 14.43 -4.00 -13.57
C ALA A 102 13.45 -4.10 -12.37
N ALA A 103 13.85 -3.61 -11.19
CA ALA A 103 12.98 -3.57 -10.01
C ALA A 103 11.74 -2.69 -10.24
N PHE A 104 11.91 -1.52 -10.83
CA PHE A 104 10.80 -0.62 -11.17
C PHE A 104 9.84 -1.24 -12.20
N GLN A 105 10.35 -1.86 -13.26
CA GLN A 105 9.52 -2.55 -14.24
C GLN A 105 8.72 -3.71 -13.63
N GLN A 106 9.36 -4.48 -12.76
CA GLN A 106 8.69 -5.56 -12.03
C GLN A 106 7.59 -5.01 -11.10
N GLY A 107 7.85 -3.90 -10.42
CA GLY A 107 6.87 -3.24 -9.57
C GLY A 107 5.67 -2.70 -10.35
N LEU A 108 5.90 -2.02 -11.47
CA LEU A 108 4.85 -1.53 -12.37
C LEU A 108 3.97 -2.66 -12.93
N SER A 109 4.55 -3.85 -13.17
CA SER A 109 3.79 -5.01 -13.66
C SER A 109 2.76 -5.54 -12.66
N LEU A 110 2.84 -5.12 -11.40
CA LEU A 110 1.86 -5.47 -10.37
C LEU A 110 0.57 -4.64 -10.45
N HIS A 111 0.56 -3.53 -11.20
CA HIS A 111 -0.61 -2.65 -11.40
C HIS A 111 -1.28 -2.24 -10.10
N THR A 112 -0.54 -1.57 -9.24
CA THR A 112 -1.02 -1.11 -7.93
C THR A 112 -1.25 0.40 -7.94
N TYR A 113 -1.75 0.93 -6.82
CA TYR A 113 -1.85 2.38 -6.61
C TYR A 113 -0.48 3.10 -6.62
N ALA A 114 0.63 2.36 -6.51
CA ALA A 114 1.98 2.90 -6.53
C ALA A 114 2.49 3.22 -7.96
N ASP A 115 1.72 2.94 -9.02
CA ASP A 115 2.16 3.12 -10.40
C ASP A 115 2.67 4.56 -10.69
N LEU A 116 1.98 5.58 -10.16
CA LEU A 116 2.41 6.97 -10.28
C LEU A 116 3.74 7.23 -9.58
N GLU A 117 3.94 6.64 -8.41
CA GLU A 117 5.18 6.84 -7.64
C GLU A 117 6.40 6.30 -8.38
N TYR A 118 6.26 5.21 -9.14
CA TYR A 118 7.34 4.72 -9.99
C TYR A 118 7.81 5.75 -11.03
N GLY A 119 6.88 6.52 -11.61
CA GLY A 119 7.21 7.62 -12.51
C GLY A 119 8.00 8.74 -11.80
N TYR A 120 7.60 9.10 -10.60
CA TYR A 120 8.27 10.12 -9.81
C TYR A 120 9.66 9.71 -9.37
N GLN A 121 9.81 8.46 -8.96
CA GLN A 121 11.12 7.90 -8.58
C GLN A 121 12.03 7.73 -9.78
N ALA A 122 11.50 7.36 -10.95
CA ALA A 122 12.27 7.33 -12.19
C ALA A 122 12.79 8.73 -12.58
N TYR A 123 11.96 9.77 -12.43
CA TYR A 123 12.38 11.16 -12.62
C TYR A 123 13.45 11.57 -11.60
N SER A 124 13.27 11.26 -10.32
CA SER A 124 14.24 11.51 -9.27
C SER A 124 15.58 10.83 -9.58
N MET A 125 15.53 9.58 -10.04
CA MET A 125 16.71 8.83 -10.48
C MET A 125 17.48 9.57 -11.58
N TYR A 126 16.82 10.24 -12.50
CA TYR A 126 17.44 11.04 -13.55
C TYR A 126 18.00 12.36 -13.04
N THR A 127 17.33 13.00 -12.09
CA THR A 127 17.69 14.35 -11.59
C THR A 127 18.58 14.34 -10.34
N ASP A 128 18.84 13.20 -9.74
CA ASP A 128 19.67 13.09 -8.53
C ASP A 128 21.11 13.55 -8.80
N HIS A 129 21.65 14.34 -7.90
CA HIS A 129 23.04 14.83 -7.97
C HIS A 129 24.08 13.72 -7.97
N GLN A 130 23.75 12.55 -7.40
CA GLN A 130 24.64 11.40 -7.36
C GLN A 130 24.79 10.71 -8.73
N GLN A 131 23.99 11.08 -9.72
CA GLN A 131 24.11 10.57 -11.09
C GLN A 131 25.44 10.91 -11.76
N THR A 132 26.20 11.84 -11.22
CA THR A 132 27.57 12.09 -11.68
C THR A 132 28.49 10.89 -11.55
N MET A 133 28.14 9.93 -10.69
CA MET A 133 28.87 8.66 -10.51
C MET A 133 28.55 7.64 -11.59
N LEU A 134 27.47 7.82 -12.35
CA LEU A 134 27.07 6.90 -13.41
C LEU A 134 27.84 7.14 -14.70
N SER A 135 28.06 6.06 -15.45
CA SER A 135 28.59 6.18 -16.82
C SER A 135 27.61 6.93 -17.73
N GLY A 136 28.12 7.48 -18.85
CA GLY A 136 27.26 8.15 -19.83
C GLY A 136 26.13 7.26 -20.35
N GLU A 137 26.41 5.98 -20.57
CA GLU A 137 25.44 4.99 -21.03
C GLU A 137 24.33 4.75 -19.98
N GLN A 138 24.71 4.60 -18.72
CA GLN A 138 23.76 4.42 -17.61
C GLN A 138 22.85 5.65 -17.43
N ARG A 139 23.39 6.86 -17.60
CA ARG A 139 22.58 8.10 -17.56
C ARG A 139 21.56 8.17 -18.69
N VAL A 140 21.97 7.79 -19.89
CA VAL A 140 21.05 7.71 -21.03
C VAL A 140 19.95 6.68 -20.81
N ALA A 141 20.29 5.50 -20.27
CA ALA A 141 19.31 4.49 -19.92
C ALA A 141 18.31 4.98 -18.86
N ALA A 142 18.79 5.63 -17.79
CA ALA A 142 17.96 6.22 -16.75
C ALA A 142 17.00 7.29 -17.31
N TYR A 143 17.50 8.17 -18.19
CA TYR A 143 16.71 9.20 -18.85
C TYR A 143 15.57 8.60 -19.69
N HIS A 144 15.90 7.67 -20.57
CA HIS A 144 14.90 7.04 -21.43
C HIS A 144 13.84 6.28 -20.60
N TYR A 145 14.27 5.62 -19.53
CA TYR A 145 13.34 4.94 -18.64
C TYR A 145 12.40 5.94 -17.95
N ALA A 146 12.94 7.04 -17.39
CA ALA A 146 12.14 8.08 -16.73
C ALA A 146 11.12 8.70 -17.69
N LEU A 147 11.57 9.09 -18.88
CA LEU A 147 10.70 9.70 -19.89
C LEU A 147 9.58 8.76 -20.31
N ASN A 148 9.89 7.52 -20.67
CA ASN A 148 8.89 6.52 -21.08
C ASN A 148 7.88 6.23 -19.97
N THR A 149 8.33 6.16 -18.72
CA THR A 149 7.45 5.89 -17.58
C THR A 149 6.53 7.07 -17.31
N LEU A 150 7.05 8.30 -17.33
CA LEU A 150 6.24 9.52 -17.15
C LEU A 150 5.23 9.70 -18.28
N GLU A 151 5.60 9.48 -19.55
CA GLU A 151 4.68 9.53 -20.69
C GLU A 151 3.56 8.49 -20.55
N SER A 152 3.90 7.28 -20.13
CA SER A 152 2.91 6.22 -19.88
C SER A 152 1.95 6.62 -18.75
N ASN A 153 2.47 7.18 -17.67
CA ASN A 153 1.66 7.68 -16.56
C ASN A 153 0.77 8.83 -16.99
N PHE A 154 1.28 9.79 -17.77
CA PHE A 154 0.49 10.91 -18.27
C PHE A 154 -0.66 10.45 -19.19
N LYS A 155 -0.41 9.48 -20.06
CA LYS A 155 -1.47 8.90 -20.90
C LYS A 155 -2.56 8.21 -20.07
N ARG A 156 -2.18 7.56 -18.98
CA ARG A 156 -3.11 6.84 -18.10
C ARG A 156 -3.84 7.75 -17.12
N TYR A 157 -3.15 8.81 -16.65
CA TYR A 157 -3.64 9.76 -15.64
C TYR A 157 -3.43 11.21 -16.10
N PRO A 158 -4.16 11.69 -17.13
CA PRO A 158 -3.90 12.99 -17.75
C PRO A 158 -4.18 14.20 -16.84
N TYR A 159 -4.87 13.98 -15.72
CA TYR A 159 -5.20 15.03 -14.74
C TYR A 159 -4.19 15.08 -13.58
N ASP A 160 -3.19 14.23 -13.58
CA ASP A 160 -2.14 14.29 -12.56
C ASP A 160 -1.16 15.43 -12.84
N ALA A 161 -1.33 16.52 -12.09
CA ALA A 161 -0.54 17.72 -12.26
C ALA A 161 0.96 17.50 -12.02
N ARG A 162 1.33 16.57 -11.13
CA ARG A 162 2.73 16.28 -10.82
C ARG A 162 3.42 15.58 -11.99
N THR A 163 2.77 14.61 -12.61
CA THR A 163 3.30 13.96 -13.83
C THR A 163 3.44 14.96 -14.96
N ALA A 164 2.46 15.87 -15.16
CA ALA A 164 2.52 16.92 -16.17
C ALA A 164 3.66 17.92 -15.94
N THR A 165 4.07 18.13 -14.70
CA THR A 165 5.17 19.04 -14.35
C THR A 165 6.54 18.42 -14.64
N TYR A 166 6.65 17.09 -14.58
CA TYR A 166 7.90 16.36 -14.77
C TYR A 166 8.19 16.00 -16.25
N LEU A 167 7.20 16.07 -17.12
CA LEU A 167 7.33 15.93 -18.58
C LEU A 167 7.76 17.24 -19.24
#